data_a18bc483b8071ac164f422b4c35042d8
#
_entry.id   a18bc483b8071ac164f422b4c35042d8
#
_cell.length_a   1.000
_cell.length_b   1.000
_cell.length_c   1.000
_cell.angle_alpha   90.00
_cell.angle_beta   90.00
_cell.angle_gamma   90.00
#
_symmetry.space_group_name_H-M   'P 1'
#
loop_
_entity.id
_entity.type
_entity.pdbx_description
1 polymer ?
#
loop_
_entity_poly.entity_id
_entity_poly.type
_entity_poly.pdbx_seq_one_letter_code
_entity_poly.pdbx_strand_id
1 'polypeptide(L)'
;MIRTVLIDIDNTLLDFDRCAEASIRQGLAELGIPWPEGMFPVFRRVNDTLWREIEKGNLTRPGLRAIRWPWIFDRFGIQADGETFEDRFVQLLWDSHEPVDGAEEVLRHLSARYAVYAASNAPAGEQENRLRLAGFDRYFQGLFVSQEM
;
A
#
# COMPACT_ATOMS: atom_id res chain seq x y z
N MET A 1 -29.24 -4.63 -15.91
CA MET A 1 -28.83 -3.27 -15.47
C MET A 1 -27.83 -3.37 -14.33
N ILE A 2 -26.69 -2.70 -14.46
CA ILE A 2 -25.67 -2.67 -13.41
C ILE A 2 -26.18 -1.77 -12.27
N ARG A 3 -26.10 -2.26 -11.05
CA ARG A 3 -26.49 -1.50 -9.83
C ARG A 3 -25.35 -1.35 -8.83
N THR A 4 -24.34 -2.17 -8.95
CA THR A 4 -23.24 -2.24 -8.00
C THR A 4 -21.91 -2.25 -8.75
N VAL A 5 -20.93 -1.51 -8.22
CA VAL A 5 -19.57 -1.44 -8.74
C VAL A 5 -18.60 -1.80 -7.63
N LEU A 6 -17.70 -2.72 -7.90
CA LEU A 6 -16.55 -3.02 -7.05
C LEU A 6 -15.31 -2.38 -7.65
N ILE A 7 -14.54 -1.67 -6.83
CA ILE A 7 -13.38 -0.93 -7.30
C ILE A 7 -12.17 -1.27 -6.43
N ASP A 8 -11.04 -1.54 -7.07
CA ASP A 8 -9.77 -1.77 -6.40
C ASP A 8 -9.20 -0.45 -5.86
N ILE A 9 -8.38 -0.52 -4.82
CA ILE A 9 -7.81 0.65 -4.15
C ILE A 9 -6.41 0.96 -4.67
N ASP A 10 -5.44 0.06 -4.43
CA ASP A 10 -4.04 0.35 -4.75
C ASP A 10 -3.80 0.35 -6.25
N ASN A 11 -3.18 1.43 -6.73
CA ASN A 11 -2.93 1.73 -8.15
C ASN A 11 -4.19 1.90 -9.01
N THR A 12 -5.35 2.03 -8.35
CA THR A 12 -6.61 2.38 -9.00
C THR A 12 -7.15 3.71 -8.46
N LEU A 13 -7.25 3.84 -7.14
CA LEU A 13 -7.72 5.04 -6.46
C LEU A 13 -6.59 5.77 -5.72
N LEU A 14 -5.72 5.01 -5.08
CA LEU A 14 -4.52 5.51 -4.41
C LEU A 14 -3.29 5.00 -5.17
N ASP A 15 -2.35 5.90 -5.42
CA ASP A 15 -1.10 5.58 -6.12
C ASP A 15 -0.15 4.90 -5.13
N PHE A 16 -0.11 3.58 -5.15
CA PHE A 16 0.71 2.80 -4.23
C PHE A 16 2.19 3.16 -4.34
N ASP A 17 2.70 3.32 -5.55
CA ASP A 17 4.12 3.64 -5.75
C ASP A 17 4.49 4.98 -5.12
N ARG A 18 3.65 6.00 -5.27
CA ARG A 18 3.88 7.30 -4.63
C ARG A 18 3.76 7.21 -3.11
N CYS A 19 2.78 6.47 -2.62
CA CYS A 19 2.62 6.23 -1.18
C CYS A 19 3.84 5.51 -0.60
N ALA A 20 4.31 4.46 -1.27
CA ALA A 20 5.45 3.68 -0.82
C ALA A 20 6.74 4.49 -0.87
N GLU A 21 7.00 5.20 -1.96
CA GLU A 21 8.21 6.03 -2.07
C GLU A 21 8.26 7.10 -0.99
N ALA A 22 7.15 7.81 -0.76
CA ALA A 22 7.08 8.83 0.29
C ALA A 22 7.34 8.22 1.68
N SER A 23 6.78 7.05 1.94
CA SER A 23 6.98 6.34 3.20
C SER A 23 8.43 5.92 3.41
N ILE A 24 9.08 5.41 2.35
CA ILE A 24 10.50 5.03 2.41
C ILE A 24 11.37 6.27 2.67
N ARG A 25 11.12 7.35 1.94
CA ARG A 25 11.88 8.60 2.11
C ARG A 25 11.78 9.12 3.53
N GLN A 26 10.58 9.14 4.07
CA GLN A 26 10.37 9.60 5.45
C GLN A 26 11.07 8.66 6.45
N GLY A 27 10.91 7.36 6.31
CA GLY A 27 11.53 6.39 7.21
C GLY A 27 13.05 6.47 7.22
N LEU A 28 13.68 6.60 6.06
CA LEU A 28 15.12 6.77 5.95
C LEU A 28 15.58 8.12 6.53
N ALA A 29 14.83 9.18 6.29
CA ALA A 29 15.15 10.50 6.85
C ALA A 29 15.12 10.48 8.38
N GLU A 30 14.17 9.79 8.99
CA GLU A 30 14.09 9.62 10.45
C GLU A 30 15.33 8.94 11.02
N LEU A 31 15.98 8.07 10.24
CA LEU A 31 17.20 7.37 10.63
C LEU A 31 18.48 8.16 10.26
N GLY A 32 18.33 9.30 9.61
CA GLY A 32 19.46 10.08 9.11
C GLY A 32 20.19 9.41 7.93
N ILE A 33 19.54 8.52 7.21
CA ILE A 33 20.11 7.81 6.09
C ILE A 33 19.78 8.57 4.79
N PRO A 34 20.81 8.99 4.00
CA PRO A 34 20.56 9.64 2.72
C PRO A 34 19.86 8.69 1.73
N TRP A 35 19.07 9.25 0.84
CA TRP A 35 18.36 8.46 -0.18
C TRP A 35 19.35 7.72 -1.08
N PRO A 36 19.38 6.39 -1.08
CA PRO A 36 20.29 5.64 -1.97
C PRO A 36 19.81 5.70 -3.41
N GLU A 37 20.73 5.87 -4.33
CA GLU A 37 20.41 5.79 -5.75
C GLU A 37 19.91 4.39 -6.10
N GLY A 38 18.78 4.33 -6.82
CA GLY A 38 18.17 3.06 -7.22
C GLY A 38 17.30 2.39 -6.16
N MET A 39 17.07 3.05 -5.02
CA MET A 39 16.28 2.47 -3.92
C MET A 39 14.89 2.04 -4.37
N PHE A 40 14.15 2.94 -5.01
CA PHE A 40 12.74 2.65 -5.32
C PHE A 40 12.58 1.52 -6.35
N PRO A 41 13.34 1.47 -7.44
CA PRO A 41 13.28 0.32 -8.35
C PRO A 41 13.61 -1.02 -7.69
N VAL A 42 14.55 -1.05 -6.75
CA VAL A 42 14.88 -2.27 -6.00
C VAL A 42 13.73 -2.65 -5.07
N PHE A 43 13.19 -1.69 -4.31
CA PHE A 43 12.03 -1.94 -3.47
C PHE A 43 10.88 -2.54 -4.29
N ARG A 44 10.58 -1.93 -5.42
CA ARG A 44 9.48 -2.35 -6.27
C ARG A 44 9.62 -3.79 -6.74
N ARG A 45 10.80 -4.19 -7.19
CA ARG A 45 11.07 -5.57 -7.61
C ARG A 45 10.94 -6.56 -6.46
N VAL A 46 11.52 -6.22 -5.32
CA VAL A 46 11.45 -7.08 -4.12
C VAL A 46 10.00 -7.21 -3.66
N ASN A 47 9.30 -6.10 -3.58
CA ASN A 47 7.91 -6.08 -3.16
C ASN A 47 7.02 -6.93 -4.06
N ASP A 48 7.13 -6.76 -5.37
CA ASP A 48 6.35 -7.52 -6.34
C ASP A 48 6.64 -9.03 -6.24
N THR A 49 7.90 -9.39 -6.07
CA THR A 49 8.31 -10.79 -5.91
C THR A 49 7.73 -11.41 -4.64
N LEU A 50 7.83 -10.72 -3.52
CA LEU A 50 7.35 -11.24 -2.23
C LEU A 50 5.83 -11.35 -2.21
N TRP A 51 5.11 -10.36 -2.71
CA TRP A 51 3.65 -10.43 -2.78
C TRP A 51 3.15 -11.54 -3.69
N ARG A 52 3.87 -11.78 -4.80
CA ARG A 52 3.57 -12.89 -5.69
C ARG A 52 3.70 -14.24 -4.97
N GLU A 53 4.73 -14.39 -4.13
CA GLU A 53 4.92 -15.58 -3.33
C GLU A 53 3.83 -15.73 -2.24
N ILE A 54 3.37 -14.63 -1.66
CA ILE A 54 2.23 -14.64 -0.73
C ILE A 54 0.95 -15.12 -1.44
N GLU A 55 0.68 -14.61 -2.64
CA GLU A 55 -0.48 -15.01 -3.43
C GLU A 55 -0.47 -16.49 -3.79
N LYS A 56 0.71 -17.05 -4.02
CA LYS A 56 0.89 -18.49 -4.28
C LYS A 56 0.80 -19.36 -3.04
N GLY A 57 0.76 -18.75 -1.85
CA GLY A 57 0.77 -19.48 -0.58
C GLY A 57 2.14 -19.94 -0.11
N ASN A 58 3.23 -19.49 -0.77
CA ASN A 58 4.60 -19.89 -0.43
C ASN A 58 5.24 -19.00 0.64
N LEU A 59 4.63 -17.88 0.97
CA LEU A 59 5.17 -16.92 1.94
C LEU A 59 4.03 -16.36 2.78
N THR A 60 4.30 -16.15 4.07
CA THR A 60 3.37 -15.49 4.99
C THR A 60 3.75 -14.02 5.17
N ARG A 61 2.85 -13.22 5.75
CA ARG A 61 3.17 -11.83 6.08
C ARG A 61 4.30 -11.69 7.10
N PRO A 62 4.36 -12.50 8.17
CA PRO A 62 5.55 -12.50 9.03
C PRO A 62 6.83 -12.87 8.29
N GLY A 63 6.74 -13.78 7.32
CA GLY A 63 7.87 -14.11 6.45
C GLY A 63 8.32 -12.93 5.59
N LEU A 64 7.38 -12.16 5.04
CA LEU A 64 7.68 -10.95 4.29
C LEU A 64 8.44 -9.94 5.18
N ARG A 65 7.98 -9.74 6.42
CA ARG A 65 8.62 -8.85 7.38
C ARG A 65 10.08 -9.21 7.63
N ALA A 66 10.36 -10.51 7.73
CA ALA A 66 11.72 -10.98 7.98
C ALA A 66 12.66 -10.84 6.78
N ILE A 67 12.11 -10.67 5.56
CA ILE A 67 12.89 -10.69 4.32
C ILE A 67 13.00 -9.30 3.68
N ARG A 68 11.90 -8.57 3.53
CA ARG A 68 11.84 -7.39 2.63
C ARG A 68 12.88 -6.33 2.95
N TRP A 69 12.79 -5.67 4.07
CA TRP A 69 13.72 -4.59 4.42
C TRP A 69 15.08 -5.09 4.87
N PRO A 70 15.22 -6.21 5.60
CA PRO A 70 16.54 -6.77 5.85
C PRO A 70 17.33 -7.04 4.57
N TRP A 71 16.71 -7.62 3.55
CA TRP A 71 17.36 -7.89 2.28
C TRP A 71 17.74 -6.59 1.55
N ILE A 72 16.82 -5.62 1.50
CA ILE A 72 17.07 -4.33 0.84
C ILE A 72 18.22 -3.59 1.52
N PHE A 73 18.21 -3.52 2.84
CA PHE A 73 19.26 -2.84 3.59
C PHE A 73 20.63 -3.49 3.36
N ASP A 74 20.67 -4.81 3.35
CA ASP A 74 21.89 -5.56 3.05
C ASP A 74 22.40 -5.22 1.63
N ARG A 75 21.51 -5.19 0.67
CA ARG A 75 21.81 -4.86 -0.73
C ARG A 75 22.45 -3.47 -0.88
N PHE A 76 22.03 -2.49 -0.10
CA PHE A 76 22.57 -1.12 -0.14
C PHE A 76 23.64 -0.84 0.90
N GLY A 77 24.05 -1.83 1.69
CA GLY A 77 25.03 -1.64 2.75
C GLY A 77 24.55 -0.74 3.90
N ILE A 78 23.25 -0.69 4.13
CA ILE A 78 22.67 0.13 5.21
C ILE A 78 22.80 -0.62 6.53
N GLN A 79 23.46 0.02 7.50
CA GLN A 79 23.73 -0.54 8.83
C GLN A 79 22.60 -0.22 9.82
N ALA A 80 21.39 -0.66 9.51
CA ALA A 80 20.22 -0.49 10.35
C ALA A 80 19.42 -1.79 10.40
N ASP A 81 18.59 -1.95 11.44
CA ASP A 81 17.76 -3.13 11.58
C ASP A 81 16.58 -3.06 10.60
N GLY A 82 16.59 -3.96 9.61
CA GLY A 82 15.58 -4.00 8.56
C GLY A 82 14.19 -4.37 9.08
N GLU A 83 14.08 -5.23 10.10
CA GLU A 83 12.77 -5.58 10.67
C GLU A 83 12.14 -4.40 11.42
N THR A 84 12.94 -3.65 12.16
CA THR A 84 12.47 -2.42 12.81
C THR A 84 12.03 -1.39 11.78
N PHE A 85 12.79 -1.25 10.69
CA PHE A 85 12.40 -0.38 9.59
C PHE A 85 11.11 -0.84 8.93
N GLU A 86 10.94 -2.14 8.73
CA GLU A 86 9.69 -2.71 8.19
C GLU A 86 8.48 -2.28 9.02
N ASP A 87 8.58 -2.36 10.34
CA ASP A 87 7.49 -1.95 11.23
C ASP A 87 7.17 -0.47 11.06
N ARG A 88 8.20 0.38 10.95
CA ARG A 88 8.00 1.81 10.73
C ARG A 88 7.42 2.10 9.35
N PHE A 89 7.93 1.43 8.32
CA PHE A 89 7.43 1.56 6.95
C PHE A 89 5.93 1.22 6.85
N VAL A 90 5.52 0.13 7.48
CA VAL A 90 4.09 -0.27 7.49
C VAL A 90 3.24 0.79 8.18
N GLN A 91 3.70 1.36 9.29
CA GLN A 91 2.96 2.45 9.97
C GLN A 91 2.81 3.66 9.07
N LEU A 92 3.88 4.06 8.38
CA LEU A 92 3.84 5.18 7.44
C LEU A 92 2.89 4.90 6.26
N LEU A 93 2.92 3.67 5.77
CA LEU A 93 2.06 3.25 4.67
C LEU A 93 0.57 3.26 5.08
N TRP A 94 0.27 2.91 6.33
CA TRP A 94 -1.10 2.96 6.87
C TRP A 94 -1.71 4.36 6.83
N ASP A 95 -0.86 5.38 6.91
CA ASP A 95 -1.29 6.77 6.87
C ASP A 95 -1.12 7.40 5.47
N SER A 96 -0.63 6.64 4.50
CA SER A 96 -0.41 7.14 3.15
C SER A 96 -1.71 7.18 2.36
N HIS A 97 -1.93 8.25 1.60
CA HIS A 97 -3.18 8.45 0.88
C HIS A 97 -3.03 9.32 -0.36
N GLU A 98 -1.94 9.11 -1.12
CA GLU A 98 -1.70 9.81 -2.39
C GLU A 98 -2.68 9.32 -3.45
N PRO A 99 -3.64 10.15 -3.91
CA PRO A 99 -4.63 9.70 -4.87
C PRO A 99 -4.07 9.60 -6.28
N VAL A 100 -4.63 8.68 -7.05
CA VAL A 100 -4.46 8.66 -8.50
C VAL A 100 -5.20 9.86 -9.09
N ASP A 101 -4.61 10.53 -10.06
CA ASP A 101 -5.23 11.68 -10.73
C ASP A 101 -6.59 11.29 -11.31
N GLY A 102 -7.62 12.09 -11.01
CA GLY A 102 -8.98 11.84 -11.47
C GLY A 102 -9.78 10.83 -10.64
N ALA A 103 -9.18 10.22 -9.62
CA ALA A 103 -9.86 9.21 -8.81
C ALA A 103 -11.13 9.75 -8.14
N GLU A 104 -11.07 10.92 -7.55
CA GLU A 104 -12.24 11.49 -6.88
C GLU A 104 -13.37 11.81 -7.84
N GLU A 105 -13.05 12.32 -9.03
CA GLU A 105 -14.07 12.59 -10.06
C GLU A 105 -14.80 11.32 -10.47
N VAL A 106 -14.06 10.23 -10.65
CA VAL A 106 -14.65 8.93 -11.00
C VAL A 106 -15.53 8.42 -9.87
N LEU A 107 -15.07 8.51 -8.62
CA LEU A 107 -15.85 8.08 -7.46
C LEU A 107 -17.14 8.90 -7.31
N ARG A 108 -17.05 10.21 -7.50
CA ARG A 108 -18.23 11.08 -7.44
C ARG A 108 -19.25 10.70 -8.50
N HIS A 109 -18.78 10.44 -9.71
CA HIS A 109 -19.63 10.04 -10.82
C HIS A 109 -20.30 8.68 -10.57
N LEU A 110 -19.51 7.69 -10.13
CA LEU A 110 -20.01 6.34 -9.90
C LEU A 110 -20.98 6.29 -8.71
N SER A 111 -20.64 6.95 -7.61
CA SER A 111 -21.46 6.91 -6.40
C SER A 111 -22.81 7.61 -6.57
N ALA A 112 -22.92 8.54 -7.52
CA ALA A 112 -24.18 9.18 -7.85
C ALA A 112 -25.16 8.24 -8.57
N ARG A 113 -24.68 7.14 -9.15
CA ARG A 113 -25.47 6.25 -10.02
C ARG A 113 -25.52 4.81 -9.53
N TYR A 114 -24.51 4.36 -8.80
CA TYR A 114 -24.35 2.97 -8.39
C TYR A 114 -24.04 2.88 -6.91
N ALA A 115 -24.30 1.72 -6.32
CA ALA A 115 -23.72 1.35 -5.04
C ALA A 115 -22.25 0.99 -5.28
N VAL A 116 -21.33 1.71 -4.65
CA VAL A 116 -19.89 1.53 -4.86
C VAL A 116 -19.28 0.87 -3.63
N TYR A 117 -18.51 -0.19 -3.86
CA TYR A 117 -17.78 -0.91 -2.82
C TYR A 117 -16.31 -0.96 -3.20
N ALA A 118 -15.45 -0.86 -2.22
CA ALA A 118 -14.01 -1.05 -2.42
C ALA A 118 -13.65 -2.52 -2.21
N ALA A 119 -12.63 -2.99 -2.94
CA ALA A 119 -12.08 -4.33 -2.79
C ALA A 119 -10.57 -4.24 -2.70
N SER A 120 -9.95 -5.02 -1.81
CA SER A 120 -8.51 -4.95 -1.59
C SER A 120 -7.96 -6.26 -1.05
N ASN A 121 -6.67 -6.51 -1.29
CA ASN A 121 -5.92 -7.60 -0.69
C ASN A 121 -5.18 -7.16 0.61
N ALA A 122 -5.16 -5.88 0.91
CA ALA A 122 -4.55 -5.35 2.12
C ALA A 122 -5.50 -5.47 3.33
N PRO A 123 -5.00 -5.32 4.57
CA PRO A 123 -5.85 -5.37 5.76
C PRO A 123 -6.95 -4.31 5.76
N ALA A 124 -8.14 -4.68 6.25
CA ALA A 124 -9.30 -3.79 6.25
C ALA A 124 -9.04 -2.48 7.00
N GLY A 125 -8.46 -2.55 8.19
CA GLY A 125 -8.18 -1.37 9.00
C GLY A 125 -7.24 -0.38 8.31
N GLU A 126 -6.22 -0.89 7.61
CA GLU A 126 -5.31 -0.07 6.80
C GLU A 126 -6.07 0.66 5.71
N GLN A 127 -6.87 -0.05 4.95
CA GLN A 127 -7.57 0.52 3.80
C GLN A 127 -8.69 1.48 4.22
N GLU A 128 -9.40 1.19 5.29
CA GLU A 128 -10.40 2.11 5.85
C GLU A 128 -9.75 3.43 6.28
N ASN A 129 -8.61 3.37 6.96
CA ASN A 129 -7.87 4.55 7.38
C ASN A 129 -7.40 5.37 6.17
N ARG A 130 -6.82 4.72 5.18
CA ARG A 130 -6.30 5.39 3.98
C ARG A 130 -7.41 6.04 3.16
N LEU A 131 -8.52 5.36 2.98
CA LEU A 131 -9.68 5.92 2.28
C LEU A 131 -10.25 7.13 3.02
N ARG A 132 -10.33 7.06 4.35
CA ARG A 132 -10.80 8.16 5.19
C ARG A 132 -9.87 9.37 5.08
N LEU A 133 -8.55 9.16 5.15
CA LEU A 133 -7.57 10.24 5.03
C LEU A 133 -7.60 10.90 3.64
N ALA A 134 -7.87 10.12 2.60
CA ALA A 134 -8.02 10.66 1.24
C ALA A 134 -9.37 11.38 1.02
N GLY A 135 -10.31 11.25 1.97
CA GLY A 135 -11.66 11.79 1.82
C GLY A 135 -12.55 10.96 0.90
N PHE A 136 -12.19 9.71 0.65
CA PHE A 136 -12.89 8.83 -0.30
C PHE A 136 -13.92 7.91 0.38
N ASP A 137 -13.87 7.75 1.69
CA ASP A 137 -14.75 6.85 2.46
C ASP A 137 -16.23 7.15 2.22
N ARG A 138 -16.58 8.41 2.03
CA ARG A 138 -17.96 8.86 1.79
C ARG A 138 -18.59 8.32 0.51
N TYR A 139 -17.76 7.84 -0.45
CA TYR A 139 -18.26 7.32 -1.72
C TYR A 139 -18.60 5.84 -1.67
N PHE A 140 -18.13 5.13 -0.64
CA PHE A 140 -18.26 3.68 -0.55
C PHE A 140 -19.34 3.27 0.44
N GLN A 141 -20.05 2.20 0.10
CA GLN A 141 -21.01 1.58 1.00
C GLN A 141 -20.39 0.46 1.83
N GLY A 142 -19.23 -0.02 1.44
CA GLY A 142 -18.51 -1.04 2.18
C GLY A 142 -17.18 -1.38 1.55
N LEU A 143 -16.41 -2.20 2.27
CA LEU A 143 -15.08 -2.65 1.87
C LEU A 143 -15.02 -4.16 1.99
N PHE A 144 -14.56 -4.82 0.92
CA PHE A 144 -14.29 -6.26 0.92
C PHE A 144 -12.79 -6.47 0.87
N VAL A 145 -12.25 -7.24 1.82
CA VAL A 145 -10.83 -7.61 1.81
C VAL A 145 -10.71 -9.13 1.69
N SER A 146 -9.71 -9.58 0.92
CA SER A 146 -9.55 -11.00 0.61
C SER A 146 -9.33 -11.87 1.84
N GLN A 147 -8.77 -11.31 2.91
CA GLN A 147 -8.50 -12.05 4.15
C GLN A 147 -9.76 -12.34 4.97
N GLU A 148 -10.82 -11.62 4.74
CA GLU A 148 -12.09 -11.79 5.46
C GLU A 148 -13.13 -12.56 4.64
N MET A 149 -12.77 -12.88 3.43
CA MET A 149 -13.60 -13.67 2.52
C MET A 149 -13.16 -15.13 2.53
#